data_6926ab61081a937d13ca047056372efa
#
_entry.id   6926ab61081a937d13ca047056372efa
#
_cell.length_a   1.000
_cell.length_b   1.000
_cell.length_c   1.000
_cell.angle_alpha   90.00
_cell.angle_beta   90.00
_cell.angle_gamma   90.00
#
_symmetry.space_group_name_H-M   'P 1'
#
loop_
_entity.id
_entity.type
_entity.pdbx_description
1 polymer ?
#
loop_
_entity_poly.entity_id
_entity_poly.type
_entity_poly.pdbx_seq_one_letter_code
_entity_poly.pdbx_strand_id
1 'polypeptide(L)'
;MRRHIQYLKRLAPQAALLFIGPSDMCRMTEGVWESYEMLPVLDKALRRMAMKEHIHYWSLYEAMGGAGSMYEWMQTGKACQDGVHFTPQGADIAGEMLWKWMQ
;
A
#
# COMPACT_ATOMS: atom_id res chain seq x y z
N MET A 1 -9.57 -9.38 9.23
CA MET A 1 -9.41 -9.15 7.78
C MET A 1 -10.05 -10.24 6.93
N ARG A 2 -9.73 -11.50 7.20
CA ARG A 2 -10.34 -12.65 6.48
C ARG A 2 -11.86 -12.65 6.53
N ARG A 3 -12.45 -12.36 7.69
CA ARG A 3 -13.89 -12.30 7.85
C ARG A 3 -14.53 -11.24 6.97
N HIS A 4 -13.88 -10.08 6.84
CA HIS A 4 -14.36 -9.00 5.98
C HIS A 4 -14.37 -9.42 4.52
N ILE A 5 -13.33 -10.11 4.07
CA ILE A 5 -13.23 -10.62 2.70
C ILE A 5 -14.34 -11.62 2.43
N GLN A 6 -14.54 -12.56 3.34
CA GLN A 6 -15.59 -13.58 3.21
C GLN A 6 -16.97 -12.95 3.18
N TYR A 7 -17.19 -11.91 3.99
CA TYR A 7 -18.45 -11.18 4.01
C TYR A 7 -18.70 -10.47 2.67
N LEU A 8 -17.66 -9.81 2.14
CA LEU A 8 -17.76 -9.13 0.84
C LEU A 8 -18.05 -10.12 -0.28
N LYS A 9 -17.42 -11.28 -0.25
CA LYS A 9 -17.70 -12.32 -1.26
C LYS A 9 -19.15 -12.81 -1.21
N ARG A 10 -19.74 -12.89 -0.02
CA ARG A 10 -21.13 -13.26 0.12
C ARG A 10 -22.08 -12.19 -0.40
N LEU A 11 -21.74 -10.92 -0.16
CA LEU A 11 -22.57 -9.79 -0.61
C LEU A 11 -22.50 -9.60 -2.12
N ALA A 12 -21.34 -9.85 -2.73
CA ALA A 12 -21.11 -9.61 -4.15
C ALA A 12 -20.36 -10.78 -4.77
N PRO A 13 -21.00 -11.95 -4.91
CA PRO A 13 -20.30 -13.17 -5.34
C PRO A 13 -19.78 -13.12 -6.77
N GLN A 14 -20.30 -12.20 -7.60
CA GLN A 14 -19.84 -12.03 -8.99
C GLN A 14 -18.73 -10.98 -9.12
N ALA A 15 -18.40 -10.26 -8.06
CA ALA A 15 -17.40 -9.21 -8.12
C ALA A 15 -16.00 -9.79 -7.96
N ALA A 16 -15.05 -9.24 -8.72
CA ALA A 16 -13.63 -9.46 -8.47
C ALA A 16 -13.21 -8.54 -7.32
N LEU A 17 -12.39 -9.06 -6.42
CA LEU A 17 -11.91 -8.29 -5.28
C LEU A 17 -10.42 -8.02 -5.43
N LEU A 18 -10.03 -6.80 -5.11
CA LEU A 18 -8.63 -6.38 -5.08
C LEU A 18 -8.32 -5.81 -3.70
N PHE A 19 -7.25 -6.30 -3.10
CA PHE A 19 -6.74 -5.74 -1.86
C PHE A 19 -5.52 -4.87 -2.19
N ILE A 20 -5.58 -3.61 -1.83
CA ILE A 20 -4.44 -2.70 -1.97
C ILE A 20 -3.72 -2.69 -0.63
N GLY A 21 -2.46 -3.12 -0.65
CA GLY A 21 -1.65 -3.17 0.55
C GLY A 21 -1.22 -1.77 1.03
N PRO A 22 -0.61 -1.70 2.20
CA PRO A 22 -0.20 -0.41 2.77
C PRO A 22 0.90 0.25 1.97
N SER A 23 0.98 1.59 2.07
CA SER A 23 2.10 2.36 1.55
C SER A 23 3.32 2.16 2.45
N ASP A 24 4.50 2.56 1.94
CA ASP A 24 5.60 2.83 2.85
C ASP A 24 5.19 4.00 3.75
N MET A 25 5.68 4.01 4.96
CA MET A 25 5.47 5.07 5.94
C MET A 25 6.76 5.27 6.71
N CYS A 26 7.06 6.50 7.06
CA CYS A 26 8.28 6.79 7.78
C CYS A 26 8.03 7.77 8.92
N ARG A 27 8.98 7.80 9.85
CA ARG A 27 8.95 8.71 10.97
C ARG A 27 10.36 9.23 11.22
N MET A 28 10.44 10.38 11.88
CA MET A 28 11.73 10.91 12.29
C MET A 28 12.08 10.37 13.68
N THR A 29 13.26 9.76 13.76
CA THR A 29 13.80 9.23 15.02
C THR A 29 15.22 9.75 15.15
N GLU A 30 15.49 10.52 16.20
CA GLU A 30 16.82 11.09 16.46
C GLU A 30 17.38 11.84 15.25
N GLY A 31 16.53 12.64 14.61
CA GLY A 31 16.93 13.48 13.47
C GLY A 31 17.02 12.76 12.13
N VAL A 32 16.66 11.49 12.06
CA VAL A 32 16.72 10.67 10.86
C VAL A 32 15.34 10.16 10.49
N TRP A 33 14.97 10.26 9.22
CA TRP A 33 13.75 9.67 8.71
C TRP A 33 13.98 8.19 8.41
N GLU A 34 13.15 7.33 8.98
CA GLU A 34 13.24 5.88 8.81
C GLU A 34 11.87 5.29 8.53
N SER A 35 11.81 4.36 7.58
CA SER A 35 10.59 3.59 7.34
C SER A 35 10.31 2.65 8.51
N TYR A 36 9.03 2.39 8.76
CA TYR A 36 8.64 1.42 9.79
C TYR A 36 9.11 0.04 9.38
N GLU A 37 9.80 -0.64 10.29
CA GLU A 37 10.41 -1.95 10.03
C GLU A 37 9.40 -3.05 9.72
N MET A 38 8.19 -2.92 10.24
CA MET A 38 7.17 -3.95 10.09
C MET A 38 6.47 -3.93 8.74
N LEU A 39 6.65 -2.88 7.93
CA LEU A 39 5.93 -2.76 6.66
C LEU A 39 6.21 -3.90 5.68
N PRO A 40 7.47 -4.30 5.42
CA PRO A 40 7.68 -5.43 4.52
C PRO A 40 7.13 -6.74 5.07
N VAL A 41 7.14 -6.93 6.38
CA VAL A 41 6.56 -8.12 7.02
C VAL A 41 5.04 -8.12 6.84
N LEU A 42 4.41 -6.97 7.10
CA LEU A 42 2.97 -6.80 6.94
C LEU A 42 2.55 -7.00 5.49
N ASP A 43 3.28 -6.40 4.55
CA ASP A 43 2.98 -6.53 3.13
C ASP A 43 2.99 -7.99 2.70
N LYS A 44 4.01 -8.75 3.10
CA LYS A 44 4.08 -10.19 2.79
C LYS A 44 2.95 -10.99 3.43
N ALA A 45 2.60 -10.66 4.67
CA ALA A 45 1.53 -11.36 5.37
C ALA A 45 0.17 -11.12 4.69
N LEU A 46 -0.10 -9.88 4.30
CA LEU A 46 -1.34 -9.53 3.61
C LEU A 46 -1.41 -10.16 2.23
N ARG A 47 -0.28 -10.20 1.51
CA ARG A 47 -0.21 -10.87 0.22
C ARG A 47 -0.55 -12.36 0.34
N ARG A 48 0.02 -13.04 1.35
CA ARG A 48 -0.29 -14.46 1.58
C ARG A 48 -1.75 -14.68 1.93
N MET A 49 -2.33 -13.79 2.74
CA MET A 49 -3.74 -13.87 3.10
C MET A 49 -4.62 -13.70 1.84
N ALA A 50 -4.29 -12.73 1.00
CA ALA A 50 -5.03 -12.52 -0.25
C ALA A 50 -4.96 -13.75 -1.16
N MET A 51 -3.79 -14.38 -1.26
CA MET A 51 -3.64 -15.61 -2.04
C MET A 51 -4.51 -16.74 -1.50
N LYS A 52 -4.56 -16.92 -0.19
CA LYS A 52 -5.40 -17.94 0.44
C LYS A 52 -6.88 -17.70 0.19
N GLU A 53 -7.29 -16.45 0.17
CA GLU A 53 -8.70 -16.07 -0.04
C GLU A 53 -9.04 -15.89 -1.52
N HIS A 54 -8.10 -16.17 -2.42
CA HIS A 54 -8.28 -16.08 -3.88
C HIS A 54 -8.73 -14.69 -4.34
N ILE A 55 -8.09 -13.66 -3.80
CA ILE A 55 -8.31 -12.28 -4.23
C ILE A 55 -7.00 -11.71 -4.75
N HIS A 56 -7.12 -10.67 -5.59
CA HIS A 56 -5.94 -9.98 -6.12
C HIS A 56 -5.30 -9.13 -5.02
N TYR A 57 -3.99 -8.99 -5.09
CA TYR A 57 -3.24 -8.15 -4.16
C TYR A 57 -2.29 -7.24 -4.93
N TRP A 58 -2.34 -5.95 -4.66
CA TRP A 58 -1.38 -5.00 -5.21
C TRP A 58 -0.60 -4.36 -4.07
N SER A 59 0.70 -4.50 -4.11
CA SER A 59 1.57 -3.92 -3.09
C SER A 59 1.90 -2.47 -3.43
N LEU A 60 1.22 -1.55 -2.77
CA LEU A 60 1.55 -0.13 -2.88
C LEU A 60 2.96 0.11 -2.35
N TYR A 61 3.33 -0.58 -1.28
CA TYR A 61 4.68 -0.50 -0.71
C TYR A 61 5.75 -0.78 -1.76
N GLU A 62 5.63 -1.89 -2.48
CA GLU A 62 6.60 -2.24 -3.53
C GLU A 62 6.51 -1.28 -4.73
N ALA A 63 5.30 -0.88 -5.11
CA ALA A 63 5.12 0.03 -6.23
C ALA A 63 5.79 1.38 -6.00
N MET A 64 5.79 1.86 -4.76
CA MET A 64 6.47 3.10 -4.40
C MET A 64 7.99 2.99 -4.44
N GLY A 65 8.53 1.79 -4.25
CA GLY A 65 9.96 1.55 -4.18
C GLY A 65 10.45 0.86 -2.90
N GLY A 66 9.53 0.45 -2.02
CA GLY A 66 9.88 -0.26 -0.79
C GLY A 66 10.37 0.66 0.31
N ALA A 67 11.24 0.13 1.17
CA ALA A 67 11.80 0.89 2.29
C ALA A 67 12.50 2.15 1.81
N GLY A 68 12.25 3.26 2.49
CA GLY A 68 12.84 4.56 2.14
C GLY A 68 12.08 5.32 1.07
N SER A 69 11.12 4.70 0.39
CA SER A 69 10.41 5.37 -0.71
C SER A 69 9.53 6.52 -0.23
N MET A 70 8.89 6.40 0.93
CA MET A 70 8.06 7.48 1.44
C MET A 70 8.88 8.76 1.65
N TYR A 71 10.10 8.63 2.15
CA TYR A 71 10.97 9.79 2.32
C TYR A 71 11.25 10.46 0.97
N GLU A 72 11.55 9.69 -0.07
CA GLU A 72 11.76 10.23 -1.42
C GLU A 72 10.51 10.91 -1.96
N TRP A 73 9.35 10.32 -1.70
CA TRP A 73 8.07 10.91 -2.11
C TRP A 73 7.82 12.24 -1.39
N MET A 74 8.22 12.34 -0.12
CA MET A 74 8.16 13.62 0.61
C MET A 74 9.04 14.68 -0.05
N GLN A 75 10.27 14.29 -0.44
CA GLN A 75 11.22 15.21 -1.04
C GLN A 75 10.78 15.71 -2.42
N THR A 76 9.96 14.95 -3.12
CA THR A 76 9.52 15.29 -4.47
C THR A 76 8.08 15.80 -4.53
N GLY A 77 7.51 16.17 -3.40
CA GLY A 77 6.17 16.77 -3.33
C GLY A 77 5.02 15.79 -3.51
N LYS A 78 5.28 14.50 -3.44
CA LYS A 78 4.26 13.46 -3.60
C LYS A 78 3.66 13.00 -2.28
N ALA A 79 4.31 13.31 -1.18
CA ALA A 79 3.85 12.97 0.15
C ALA A 79 3.95 14.15 1.09
N CYS A 80 3.10 14.15 2.11
CA CYS A 80 3.06 15.17 3.13
C CYS A 80 4.23 15.01 4.10
N GLN A 81 4.52 16.04 4.87
CA GLN A 81 5.66 16.06 5.79
C GLN A 81 5.46 15.22 7.04
N ASP A 82 4.32 14.56 7.16
CA ASP A 82 4.06 13.63 8.28
C ASP A 82 4.63 12.21 8.02
N GLY A 83 5.08 11.95 6.80
CA GLY A 83 5.63 10.63 6.45
C GLY A 83 4.57 9.55 6.28
N VAL A 84 3.30 9.92 6.19
CA VAL A 84 2.17 8.98 6.16
C VAL A 84 1.21 9.24 5.00
N HIS A 85 0.83 10.50 4.78
CA HIS A 85 -0.20 10.86 3.82
C HIS A 85 0.38 11.33 2.49
N PHE A 86 -0.31 11.03 1.40
CA PHE A 86 0.05 11.54 0.08
C PHE A 86 -0.50 12.94 -0.13
N THR A 87 0.21 13.74 -0.93
CA THR A 87 -0.37 14.95 -1.50
C THR A 87 -1.32 14.55 -2.64
N PRO A 88 -2.17 15.48 -3.14
CA PRO A 88 -2.98 15.17 -4.32
C PRO A 88 -2.16 14.67 -5.50
N GLN A 89 -0.98 15.25 -5.74
CA GLN A 89 -0.07 14.78 -6.79
C GLN A 89 0.38 13.34 -6.56
N GLY A 90 0.75 13.01 -5.32
CA GLY A 90 1.17 11.65 -4.97
C GLY A 90 0.04 10.65 -5.13
N ALA A 91 -1.17 11.02 -4.71
CA ALA A 91 -2.34 10.18 -4.87
C ALA A 91 -2.63 9.88 -6.35
N ASP A 92 -2.52 10.89 -7.21
CA ASP A 92 -2.70 10.72 -8.66
C ASP A 92 -1.69 9.74 -9.24
N ILE A 93 -0.41 9.87 -8.83
CA ILE A 93 0.66 8.99 -9.29
C ILE A 93 0.41 7.55 -8.84
N ALA A 94 0.03 7.37 -7.59
CA ALA A 94 -0.29 6.03 -7.06
C ALA A 94 -1.46 5.42 -7.83
N GLY A 95 -2.48 6.21 -8.10
CA GLY A 95 -3.64 5.76 -8.88
C GLY A 95 -3.26 5.34 -10.29
N GLU A 96 -2.36 6.09 -10.95
CA GLU A 96 -1.87 5.73 -12.28
C GLU A 96 -1.08 4.43 -12.26
N MET A 97 -0.24 4.23 -11.25
CA MET A 97 0.51 2.99 -11.12
C MET A 97 -0.41 1.78 -10.96
N LEU A 98 -1.45 1.93 -10.15
CA LEU A 98 -2.46 0.89 -9.99
C LEU A 98 -3.18 0.61 -11.31
N TRP A 99 -3.60 1.66 -12.00
CA TRP A 99 -4.30 1.53 -13.28
C TRP A 99 -3.47 0.76 -14.29
N LYS A 100 -2.19 1.09 -14.41
CA LYS A 100 -1.27 0.39 -15.33
C LYS A 100 -1.09 -1.07 -14.94
N TRP A 101 -1.02 -1.35 -13.65
CA TRP A 101 -0.89 -2.73 -13.16
C TRP A 101 -2.14 -3.56 -13.49
N MET A 102 -3.30 -2.94 -13.44
CA MET A 102 -4.58 -3.62 -13.72
C MET A 102 -4.78 -3.94 -15.20
N GLN A 103 -4.02 -3.32 -16.09
CA GLN A 103 -4.08 -3.60 -17.51
C GLN A 103 -3.15 -4.74 -17.89
#